data_79f85e940b629393013be9c8bc99cc7c
#
_entry.id   79f85e940b629393013be9c8bc99cc7c
#
_cell.length_a   1.000
_cell.length_b   1.000
_cell.length_c   1.000
_cell.angle_alpha   90.00
_cell.angle_beta   90.00
_cell.angle_gamma   90.00
#
_symmetry.space_group_name_H-M   'P 1'
#
loop_
_entity.id
_entity.type
_entity.pdbx_description
1 polymer ?
#
loop_
_entity_poly.entity_id
_entity_poly.type
_entity_poly.pdbx_seq_one_letter_code
_entity_poly.pdbx_strand_id
1 'polypeptide(L)' 'MKYGRTFNFSAGPAMMPEPVLEEIRDEMMNYRGSGMCVMEMSHRSKVFQQIIDEAEADLRDLMGIPDKNINADPFGLA' A
#
# COMPACT_ATOMS: atom_id res chain seq x y z
N MET A 1 -22.07 -6.73 -4.35
CA MET A 1 -20.97 -5.77 -4.58
C MET A 1 -21.10 -5.17 -5.98
N LYS A 2 -20.70 -3.92 -6.11
CA LYS A 2 -20.86 -3.14 -7.35
C LYS A 2 -20.21 -3.78 -8.57
N TYR A 3 -19.07 -4.44 -8.38
CA TYR A 3 -18.28 -4.99 -9.48
C TYR A 3 -18.36 -6.52 -9.60
N GLY A 4 -19.30 -7.15 -8.94
CA GLY A 4 -19.44 -8.60 -9.00
C GLY A 4 -18.22 -9.36 -8.48
N ARG A 5 -17.60 -8.86 -7.42
CA ARG A 5 -16.36 -9.38 -6.88
C ARG A 5 -16.52 -10.74 -6.20
N THR A 6 -15.45 -11.52 -6.24
CA THR A 6 -15.35 -12.81 -5.53
C THR A 6 -14.68 -12.61 -4.18
N PHE A 7 -15.15 -13.32 -3.16
CA PHE A 7 -14.48 -13.36 -1.85
C PHE A 7 -13.26 -14.27 -1.97
N ASN A 8 -12.09 -13.67 -2.20
CA ASN A 8 -10.86 -14.40 -2.42
C ASN A 8 -10.00 -14.35 -1.16
N PHE A 9 -9.70 -15.51 -0.60
CA PHE A 9 -8.89 -15.64 0.62
C PHE A 9 -7.61 -16.45 0.36
N SER A 10 -7.03 -16.32 -0.82
CA SER A 10 -5.78 -16.99 -1.14
C SER A 10 -4.65 -16.47 -0.25
N ALA A 11 -3.64 -17.31 -0.05
CA ALA A 11 -2.46 -16.93 0.73
C ALA A 11 -1.67 -15.86 -0.03
N GLY A 12 -1.57 -14.68 0.55
CA GLY A 12 -0.94 -13.52 -0.08
C GLY A 12 -1.87 -12.74 -0.98
N PRO A 13 -2.18 -13.21 -2.21
CA PRO A 13 -3.02 -12.45 -3.14
C PRO A 13 -4.50 -12.59 -2.80
N ALA A 14 -4.93 -11.89 -1.75
CA ALA A 14 -6.31 -11.97 -1.27
C ALA A 14 -7.14 -10.79 -1.77
N MET A 15 -8.44 -10.86 -1.52
CA MET A 15 -9.39 -9.82 -1.87
C MET A 15 -9.04 -8.50 -1.17
N MET A 16 -9.19 -7.40 -1.91
CA MET A 16 -9.03 -6.05 -1.38
C MET A 16 -10.38 -5.32 -1.42
N PRO A 17 -10.61 -4.38 -0.50
CA PRO A 17 -11.84 -3.58 -0.52
C PRO A 17 -11.96 -2.79 -1.83
N GLU A 18 -13.19 -2.70 -2.36
CA GLU A 18 -13.43 -1.98 -3.61
C GLU A 18 -13.04 -0.49 -3.55
N PRO A 19 -13.31 0.24 -2.47
CA PRO A 19 -12.85 1.64 -2.38
C PRO A 19 -11.33 1.79 -2.51
N VAL A 20 -10.56 0.83 -1.99
CA VAL A 20 -9.10 0.84 -2.12
C VAL A 20 -8.70 0.62 -3.57
N LEU A 21 -9.33 -0.34 -4.24
CA LEU A 21 -9.05 -0.62 -5.66
C LEU A 21 -9.45 0.54 -6.56
N GLU A 22 -10.54 1.23 -6.25
CA GLU A 22 -10.95 2.43 -6.98
C GLU A 22 -9.92 3.54 -6.85
N GLU A 23 -9.37 3.73 -5.66
CA GLU A 23 -8.31 4.70 -5.42
C GLU A 23 -7.04 4.34 -6.20
N ILE A 24 -6.66 3.06 -6.20
CA ILE A 24 -5.52 2.57 -6.99
C ILE A 24 -5.74 2.85 -8.47
N ARG A 25 -6.95 2.59 -8.98
CA ARG A 25 -7.29 2.85 -10.38
C ARG A 25 -7.10 4.32 -10.72
N ASP A 26 -7.58 5.20 -9.85
CA ASP A 26 -7.52 6.65 -10.09
C ASP A 26 -6.09 7.19 -10.05
N GLU A 27 -5.21 6.54 -9.31
CA GLU A 27 -3.81 6.92 -9.18
C GLU A 27 -2.87 6.14 -10.10
N MET A 28 -3.43 5.22 -10.90
CA MET A 28 -2.62 4.27 -11.68
C MET A 28 -1.64 4.95 -12.63
N MET A 29 -2.04 6.02 -13.30
CA MET A 29 -1.21 6.68 -14.31
C MET A 29 -0.34 7.79 -13.74
N ASN A 30 -0.69 8.33 -12.60
CA ASN A 30 0.02 9.47 -12.03
C ASN A 30 -0.25 9.56 -10.53
N TYR A 31 0.56 8.86 -9.75
CA TYR A 31 0.41 8.86 -8.30
C TYR A 31 0.88 10.20 -7.73
N ARG A 32 -0.06 10.97 -7.19
CA ARG A 32 0.19 12.25 -6.48
C ARG A 32 1.12 13.20 -7.22
N GLY A 33 0.97 13.30 -8.54
CA GLY A 33 1.77 14.20 -9.35
C GLY A 33 3.18 13.71 -9.67
N SER A 34 3.51 12.48 -9.33
CA SER A 34 4.82 11.89 -9.62
C SER A 34 5.00 11.57 -11.12
N GLY A 35 3.90 11.48 -11.86
CA GLY A 35 3.91 11.05 -13.25
C GLY A 35 4.13 9.57 -13.44
N MET A 36 4.08 8.80 -12.34
CA MET A 36 4.34 7.36 -12.38
C MET A 36 3.26 6.57 -11.64
N CYS A 37 3.05 5.33 -12.07
CA CYS A 37 2.35 4.32 -11.30
C CYS A 37 3.26 3.87 -10.14
N VAL A 38 2.65 3.55 -8.99
CA VAL A 38 3.43 3.05 -7.84
C VAL A 38 4.24 1.81 -8.21
N MET A 39 3.70 0.96 -9.11
CA MET A 39 4.41 -0.24 -9.56
C MET A 39 5.67 0.05 -10.37
N GLU A 40 5.81 1.27 -10.89
CA GLU A 40 7.00 1.68 -11.64
C GLU A 40 8.08 2.31 -10.78
N MET A 41 7.79 2.56 -9.50
CA MET A 41 8.70 3.26 -8.61
C MET A 41 9.78 2.33 -8.07
N SER A 42 11.02 2.85 -8.01
CA SER A 42 12.07 2.19 -7.24
C SER A 42 11.69 2.19 -5.77
N HIS A 43 11.87 1.06 -5.10
CA HIS A 43 11.62 0.96 -3.65
C HIS A 43 12.57 1.85 -2.84
N ARG A 44 13.58 2.44 -3.47
CA ARG A 44 14.50 3.39 -2.84
C ARG A 44 14.17 4.85 -3.15
N SER A 45 13.13 5.10 -3.95
CA SER A 45 12.73 6.48 -4.26
C SER A 45 12.10 7.15 -3.04
N LYS A 46 12.17 8.48 -2.99
CA LYS A 46 11.58 9.25 -1.90
C LYS A 46 10.06 9.10 -1.87
N VAL A 47 9.43 9.03 -3.04
CA VAL A 47 7.97 8.89 -3.14
C VAL A 47 7.54 7.53 -2.57
N PHE A 48 8.22 6.46 -2.95
CA PHE A 48 7.93 5.14 -2.44
C PHE A 48 8.22 5.04 -0.94
N GLN A 49 9.30 5.66 -0.47
CA GLN A 49 9.62 5.68 0.96
C GLN A 49 8.51 6.37 1.74
N GLN A 50 7.94 7.44 1.21
CA GLN A 50 6.80 8.11 1.84
C GLN A 50 5.60 7.18 1.95
N ILE A 51 5.32 6.38 0.92
CA ILE A 51 4.23 5.40 0.95
C ILE A 51 4.44 4.40 2.09
N ILE A 52 5.66 3.87 2.21
CA ILE A 52 6.00 2.92 3.27
C ILE A 52 5.87 3.57 4.65
N ASP A 53 6.37 4.79 4.79
CA ASP A 53 6.30 5.51 6.07
C ASP A 53 4.86 5.76 6.50
N GLU A 54 4.00 6.15 5.56
CA GLU A 54 2.58 6.37 5.84
C GLU A 54 1.89 5.05 6.21
N ALA A 55 2.18 3.97 5.50
CA ALA A 55 1.60 2.66 5.79
C ALA A 55 2.00 2.19 7.21
N GLU A 56 3.26 2.36 7.57
CA GLU A 56 3.74 2.02 8.90
C GLU A 56 3.06 2.86 9.98
N ALA A 57 2.98 4.17 9.76
CA ALA A 57 2.33 5.07 10.71
C ALA A 57 0.86 4.71 10.91
N ASP A 58 0.15 4.40 9.83
CA ASP A 58 -1.26 4.02 9.88
C ASP A 58 -1.46 2.71 10.64
N LEU A 59 -0.60 1.72 10.42
CA LEU A 59 -0.66 0.45 11.15
C LEU A 59 -0.41 0.64 12.63
N ARG A 60 0.58 1.46 12.99
CA ARG A 60 0.87 1.77 14.39
C ARG A 60 -0.32 2.43 15.07
N ASP A 61 -0.93 3.39 14.38
CA ASP A 61 -2.08 4.12 14.91
C ASP A 61 -3.29 3.21 15.10
N LEU A 62 -3.63 2.44 14.06
CA LEU A 62 -4.81 1.58 14.08
C LEU A 62 -4.70 0.43 15.09
N MET A 63 -3.51 -0.11 15.29
CA MET A 63 -3.29 -1.27 16.13
C MET A 63 -2.66 -0.94 17.49
N GLY A 64 -2.28 0.32 17.72
CA GLY A 64 -1.65 0.73 18.95
C GLY A 64 -0.28 0.09 19.16
N ILE A 65 0.49 -0.13 18.09
CA ILE A 65 1.77 -0.82 18.17
C ILE A 65 2.89 0.19 18.45
N PRO A 66 3.73 -0.07 19.48
CA PRO A 66 4.92 0.77 19.72
C PRO A 66 5.91 0.71 18.55
N ASP A 67 6.66 1.79 18.34
CA ASP A 67 7.58 1.93 17.22
C ASP A 67 8.58 0.76 17.09
N LYS A 68 9.03 0.21 18.20
CA LYS A 68 10.03 -0.85 18.20
C LYS A 68 9.48 -2.22 17.78
N ASN A 69 8.17 -2.37 17.65
CA ASN A 69 7.52 -3.66 17.43
C ASN A 69 7.02 -3.88 16.02
N ILE A 70 7.31 -2.95 15.11
CA ILE A 70 6.88 -3.08 13.71
C ILE A 70 7.99 -2.62 12.79
N ASN A 71 8.17 -3.34 11.68
CA ASN A 71 9.12 -2.99 10.63
C ASN A 71 8.37 -3.05 9.31
N ALA A 72 8.27 -1.89 8.63
CA ALA A 72 7.58 -1.77 7.35
C ALA A 72 8.52 -1.94 6.16
N ASP A 73 9.72 -2.48 6.36
CA ASP A 73 10.64 -2.79 5.28
C ASP A 73 10.38 -4.23 4.78
N PRO A 74 9.50 -4.41 3.78
CA PRO A 74 9.13 -5.74 3.31
C PRO A 74 10.24 -6.44 2.53
N PHE A 75 11.30 -5.73 2.21
CA PHE A 75 12.39 -6.25 1.40
C PHE A 75 13.67 -6.50 2.20
N GLY A 76 13.68 -6.20 3.49
CA GLY A 76 14.85 -6.37 4.34
C GLY A 76 16.02 -5.47 3.97
N LEU A 77 15.71 -4.24 3.53
CA LEU A 77 16.74 -3.31 3.02
C LEU A 77 17.11 -2.22 4.04
N ALA A 78 16.42 -2.17 5.14
CA ALA A 78 16.68 -1.16 6.17
C ALA A 78 17.99 -1.42 6.91
#